data_e7a326e08ed1b7a3eba8107975e3107e
#
_entry.id   e7a326e08ed1b7a3eba8107975e3107e
#
_cell.length_a   1.000
_cell.length_b   1.000
_cell.length_c   1.000
_cell.angle_alpha   90.00
_cell.angle_beta   90.00
_cell.angle_gamma   90.00
#
_symmetry.space_group_name_H-M   'P 1'
#
loop_
_entity.id
_entity.type
_entity.pdbx_description
1 polymer ?
#
loop_
_entity_poly.entity_id
_entity_poly.type
_entity_poly.pdbx_seq_one_letter_code
_entity_poly.pdbx_strand_id
1 'polypeptide(L)'
;MKSEGRRKKSEVRGKKEEVEIFTLFPSFHLPLSPSGSNALVIAGVDEVGRGALFGPVVAAACILPDEVLDELASCGVRDSKQLSATARSRLAVKIRAVAVDCQIGVASVREIDRLNILQASLLAMKRAILKLSVTPDLCLVDGNQRIPNLSIEQETMIQGDARSIQIAAASIVAKVWRDELIQRLAIKYPEYDLTNNKGYGTAKHKLALERCGRSAFHRLSFSPCRKS
;
A
#
# COMPACT_ATOMS: atom_id res chain seq x y z
N MET A 1 -1.07 29.34 26.25
CA MET A 1 -0.63 29.91 24.94
C MET A 1 0.63 29.31 24.34
N LYS A 2 1.69 28.90 25.10
CA LYS A 2 2.93 28.30 24.50
C LYS A 2 2.75 26.86 23.96
N SER A 3 1.79 26.07 24.45
CA SER A 3 1.53 24.68 24.02
C SER A 3 0.81 24.56 22.68
N GLU A 4 -0.11 25.48 22.38
CA GLU A 4 -0.86 25.49 21.10
C GLU A 4 0.01 25.88 19.91
N GLY A 5 0.96 26.79 20.09
CA GLY A 5 1.89 27.19 19.05
C GLY A 5 2.87 26.07 18.65
N ARG A 6 3.30 25.24 19.62
CA ARG A 6 4.13 24.03 19.33
C ARG A 6 3.34 22.96 18.59
N ARG A 7 2.07 22.75 18.95
CA ARG A 7 1.18 21.75 18.30
C ARG A 7 0.89 22.12 16.85
N LYS A 8 0.56 23.39 16.55
CA LYS A 8 0.37 23.88 15.18
C LYS A 8 1.63 23.81 14.32
N LYS A 9 2.81 24.12 14.85
CA LYS A 9 4.08 23.99 14.11
C LYS A 9 4.44 22.53 13.80
N SER A 10 4.20 21.60 14.71
CA SER A 10 4.42 20.16 14.45
C SER A 10 3.42 19.59 13.43
N GLU A 11 2.16 20.07 13.42
CA GLU A 11 1.14 19.68 12.43
C GLU A 11 1.45 20.18 11.01
N VAL A 12 1.92 21.42 10.86
CA VAL A 12 2.30 21.99 9.57
C VAL A 12 3.55 21.32 9.02
N ARG A 13 4.54 20.99 9.89
CA ARG A 13 5.75 20.27 9.52
C ARG A 13 5.41 18.83 9.06
N GLY A 14 4.55 18.11 9.78
CA GLY A 14 4.10 16.77 9.38
C GLY A 14 3.33 16.76 8.06
N LYS A 15 2.54 17.81 7.73
CA LYS A 15 1.87 17.93 6.42
C LYS A 15 2.86 18.09 5.27
N LYS A 16 3.89 18.93 5.43
CA LYS A 16 4.94 19.11 4.41
C LYS A 16 5.74 17.82 4.19
N GLU A 17 6.13 17.14 5.27
CA GLU A 17 6.89 15.89 5.20
C GLU A 17 6.07 14.75 4.56
N GLU A 18 4.76 14.64 4.81
CA GLU A 18 3.90 13.68 4.12
C GLU A 18 3.81 13.95 2.61
N VAL A 19 3.66 15.21 2.19
CA VAL A 19 3.59 15.58 0.77
C VAL A 19 4.92 15.30 0.05
N GLU A 20 6.06 15.66 0.63
CA GLU A 20 7.38 15.41 0.05
C GLU A 20 7.67 13.92 -0.16
N ILE A 21 7.23 13.06 0.76
CA ILE A 21 7.49 11.61 0.69
C ILE A 21 6.68 10.97 -0.44
N PHE A 22 5.46 11.43 -0.70
CA PHE A 22 4.60 10.88 -1.76
C PHE A 22 4.99 11.35 -3.17
N THR A 23 5.70 12.48 -3.31
CA THR A 23 6.20 12.97 -4.60
C THR A 23 7.50 12.28 -5.05
N LEU A 24 8.16 11.51 -4.19
CA LEU A 24 9.43 10.83 -4.49
C LEU A 24 9.31 9.57 -5.36
N PHE A 25 8.09 9.13 -5.67
CA PHE A 25 7.87 7.95 -6.51
C PHE A 25 7.24 8.38 -7.83
N PRO A 26 7.98 8.30 -8.97
CA PRO A 26 7.41 8.61 -10.28
C PRO A 26 6.25 7.66 -10.59
N SER A 27 5.17 8.22 -11.12
CA SER A 27 4.09 7.45 -11.74
C SER A 27 4.68 6.79 -12.99
N PHE A 28 4.73 5.47 -13.03
CA PHE A 28 5.16 4.74 -14.21
C PHE A 28 3.99 4.63 -15.17
N HIS A 29 4.10 5.31 -16.30
CA HIS A 29 3.20 5.15 -17.44
C HIS A 29 3.99 4.51 -18.55
N LEU A 30 3.70 3.27 -18.87
CA LEU A 30 3.95 2.67 -20.17
C LEU A 30 2.58 2.20 -20.68
N PRO A 31 1.96 2.93 -21.61
CA PRO A 31 0.70 2.49 -22.19
C PRO A 31 0.96 1.33 -23.14
N LEU A 32 0.73 0.11 -22.70
CA LEU A 32 0.44 -0.97 -23.62
C LEU A 32 -1.05 -0.87 -23.93
N SER A 33 -1.39 -0.64 -25.19
CA SER A 33 -2.77 -0.73 -25.64
C SER A 33 -3.25 -2.17 -25.46
N PRO A 34 -4.44 -2.42 -24.89
CA PRO A 34 -4.99 -3.77 -24.86
C PRO A 34 -5.15 -4.23 -26.30
N SER A 35 -4.42 -5.26 -26.69
CA SER A 35 -4.48 -5.86 -27.99
C SER A 35 -5.74 -6.75 -28.06
N GLY A 36 -6.76 -6.32 -28.79
CA GLY A 36 -7.83 -7.20 -29.23
C GLY A 36 -9.19 -6.92 -28.58
N SER A 37 -10.14 -6.80 -29.44
CA SER A 37 -11.57 -6.60 -29.22
C SER A 37 -12.20 -7.58 -28.23
N ASN A 38 -12.96 -7.09 -27.26
CA ASN A 38 -13.89 -7.81 -26.35
C ASN A 38 -13.32 -8.52 -25.12
N ALA A 39 -12.05 -8.44 -24.77
CA ALA A 39 -11.60 -8.98 -23.49
C ALA A 39 -11.95 -8.01 -22.34
N LEU A 40 -12.51 -8.53 -21.24
CA LEU A 40 -12.78 -7.75 -20.03
C LEU A 40 -11.49 -7.24 -19.43
N VAL A 41 -11.42 -5.93 -19.17
CA VAL A 41 -10.30 -5.32 -18.47
C VAL A 41 -10.47 -5.53 -16.97
N ILE A 42 -9.63 -6.41 -16.40
CA ILE A 42 -9.72 -6.79 -14.99
C ILE A 42 -8.56 -6.18 -14.21
N ALA A 43 -8.87 -5.48 -13.12
CA ALA A 43 -7.88 -4.98 -12.18
C ALA A 43 -7.88 -5.82 -10.90
N GLY A 44 -6.73 -6.34 -10.49
CA GLY A 44 -6.52 -6.89 -9.14
C GLY A 44 -6.15 -5.79 -8.16
N VAL A 45 -6.70 -5.83 -6.94
CA VAL A 45 -6.53 -4.78 -5.92
C VAL A 45 -6.26 -5.41 -4.57
N ASP A 46 -5.20 -4.95 -3.89
CA ASP A 46 -4.84 -5.38 -2.53
C ASP A 46 -4.16 -4.25 -1.75
N GLU A 47 -4.17 -4.35 -0.41
CA GLU A 47 -3.52 -3.41 0.49
C GLU A 47 -2.48 -4.06 1.39
N VAL A 48 -1.59 -3.21 1.92
CA VAL A 48 -0.54 -3.59 2.87
C VAL A 48 -0.39 -2.58 3.98
N GLY A 49 0.01 -3.08 5.15
CA GLY A 49 0.35 -2.21 6.29
C GLY A 49 -0.82 -1.93 7.22
N ARG A 50 -1.92 -2.69 7.17
CA ARG A 50 -3.07 -2.52 8.11
C ARG A 50 -2.66 -2.61 9.56
N GLY A 51 -1.94 -3.65 9.96
CA GLY A 51 -1.52 -3.89 11.35
C GLY A 51 -0.26 -3.13 11.80
N ALA A 52 0.32 -2.28 10.97
CA ALA A 52 1.51 -1.53 11.33
C ALA A 52 1.17 -0.38 12.31
N LEU A 53 2.08 -0.09 13.25
CA LEU A 53 1.98 1.04 14.17
C LEU A 53 2.44 2.36 13.53
N PHE A 54 3.30 2.25 12.51
CA PHE A 54 3.99 3.36 11.88
C PHE A 54 3.76 3.38 10.38
N GLY A 55 3.53 4.57 9.83
CA GLY A 55 3.40 4.83 8.41
C GLY A 55 1.99 4.59 7.85
N PRO A 56 1.78 4.93 6.56
CA PRO A 56 0.49 4.83 5.89
C PRO A 56 0.05 3.39 5.65
N VAL A 57 -1.23 3.20 5.31
CA VAL A 57 -1.70 2.04 4.58
C VAL A 57 -1.57 2.32 3.09
N VAL A 58 -1.14 1.32 2.34
CA VAL A 58 -0.84 1.41 0.91
C VAL A 58 -1.61 0.32 0.19
N ALA A 59 -2.19 0.65 -0.96
CA ALA A 59 -2.81 -0.31 -1.86
C ALA A 59 -2.20 -0.19 -3.26
N ALA A 60 -2.30 -1.26 -4.03
CA ALA A 60 -2.04 -1.23 -5.46
C ALA A 60 -3.27 -1.72 -6.23
N ALA A 61 -3.41 -1.25 -7.47
CA ALA A 61 -4.32 -1.75 -8.48
C ALA A 61 -3.49 -2.08 -9.72
N CYS A 62 -3.57 -3.32 -10.20
CA CYS A 62 -2.81 -3.80 -11.36
C CYS A 62 -3.73 -4.40 -12.40
N ILE A 63 -3.60 -3.97 -13.67
CA ILE A 63 -4.22 -4.57 -14.84
C ILE A 63 -3.15 -5.38 -15.55
N LEU A 64 -3.35 -6.68 -15.67
CA LEU A 64 -2.43 -7.60 -16.36
C LEU A 64 -3.10 -8.12 -17.63
N PRO A 65 -2.37 -8.21 -18.76
CA PRO A 65 -2.87 -8.91 -19.94
C PRO A 65 -2.99 -10.41 -19.66
N ASP A 66 -3.96 -11.07 -20.24
CA ASP A 66 -4.22 -12.50 -20.00
C ASP A 66 -3.02 -13.38 -20.37
N GLU A 67 -2.28 -13.00 -21.39
CA GLU A 67 -1.13 -13.74 -21.94
C GLU A 67 0.03 -13.90 -20.95
N VAL A 68 0.13 -13.03 -19.93
CA VAL A 68 1.22 -13.09 -18.94
C VAL A 68 0.84 -13.81 -17.65
N LEU A 69 -0.43 -14.17 -17.46
CA LEU A 69 -0.92 -14.70 -16.18
C LEU A 69 -0.25 -16.04 -15.82
N ASP A 70 -0.13 -16.97 -16.77
CA ASP A 70 0.52 -18.27 -16.55
C ASP A 70 2.02 -18.12 -16.28
N GLU A 71 2.69 -17.22 -16.99
CA GLU A 71 4.09 -16.90 -16.76
C GLU A 71 4.31 -16.35 -15.35
N LEU A 72 3.51 -15.39 -14.93
CA LEU A 72 3.58 -14.81 -13.59
C LEU A 72 3.26 -15.86 -12.50
N ALA A 73 2.28 -16.74 -12.74
CA ALA A 73 1.99 -17.85 -11.84
C ALA A 73 3.22 -18.76 -11.66
N SER A 74 3.87 -19.13 -12.76
CA SER A 74 5.08 -19.97 -12.77
C SER A 74 6.28 -19.31 -12.08
N CYS A 75 6.32 -17.96 -12.05
CA CYS A 75 7.32 -17.19 -11.31
C CYS A 75 7.06 -17.11 -9.79
N GLY A 76 6.02 -17.75 -9.28
CA GLY A 76 5.71 -17.81 -7.85
C GLY A 76 4.96 -16.58 -7.30
N VAL A 77 4.22 -15.86 -8.14
CA VAL A 77 3.45 -14.67 -7.71
C VAL A 77 2.45 -15.03 -6.60
N ARG A 78 1.77 -16.19 -6.66
CA ARG A 78 0.84 -16.67 -5.61
C ARG A 78 1.50 -16.99 -4.28
N ASP A 79 2.78 -17.34 -4.29
CA ASP A 79 3.54 -17.74 -3.10
C ASP A 79 4.37 -16.58 -2.53
N SER A 80 4.02 -15.34 -2.83
CA SER A 80 4.80 -14.15 -2.51
C SER A 80 5.11 -13.99 -1.03
N LYS A 81 4.25 -14.52 -0.14
CA LYS A 81 4.47 -14.51 1.32
C LYS A 81 5.64 -15.38 1.75
N GLN A 82 6.00 -16.41 0.97
CA GLN A 82 7.13 -17.31 1.20
C GLN A 82 8.43 -16.78 0.58
N LEU A 83 8.34 -15.80 -0.30
CA LEU A 83 9.51 -15.24 -0.99
C LEU A 83 10.35 -14.33 -0.08
N SER A 84 11.67 -14.36 -0.30
CA SER A 84 12.57 -13.36 0.29
C SER A 84 12.23 -11.95 -0.21
N ALA A 85 12.66 -10.92 0.54
CA ALA A 85 12.45 -9.52 0.13
C ALA A 85 13.06 -9.23 -1.25
N THR A 86 14.26 -9.77 -1.54
CA THR A 86 14.94 -9.61 -2.84
C THR A 86 14.16 -10.27 -3.99
N ALA A 87 13.66 -11.50 -3.78
CA ALA A 87 12.86 -12.18 -4.80
C ALA A 87 11.55 -11.43 -5.06
N ARG A 88 10.90 -10.93 -4.01
CA ARG A 88 9.68 -10.11 -4.13
C ARG A 88 9.93 -8.81 -4.88
N SER A 89 11.05 -8.12 -4.64
CA SER A 89 11.42 -6.91 -5.39
C SER A 89 11.64 -7.19 -6.88
N ARG A 90 12.27 -8.31 -7.23
CA ARG A 90 12.43 -8.73 -8.63
C ARG A 90 11.08 -9.01 -9.30
N LEU A 91 10.17 -9.68 -8.61
CA LEU A 91 8.80 -9.90 -9.10
C LEU A 91 8.04 -8.60 -9.29
N ALA A 92 8.14 -7.65 -8.36
CA ALA A 92 7.48 -6.35 -8.51
C ALA A 92 7.97 -5.59 -9.76
N VAL A 93 9.27 -5.66 -10.08
CA VAL A 93 9.82 -5.10 -11.33
C VAL A 93 9.23 -5.81 -12.54
N LYS A 94 9.19 -7.16 -12.53
CA LYS A 94 8.63 -7.95 -13.63
C LYS A 94 7.14 -7.64 -13.84
N ILE A 95 6.34 -7.64 -12.76
CA ILE A 95 4.91 -7.33 -12.83
C ILE A 95 4.69 -5.96 -13.48
N ARG A 96 5.42 -4.93 -13.04
CA ARG A 96 5.31 -3.58 -13.60
C ARG A 96 5.73 -3.49 -15.06
N ALA A 97 6.67 -4.31 -15.50
CA ALA A 97 7.15 -4.33 -16.88
C ALA A 97 6.14 -4.94 -17.85
N VAL A 98 5.29 -5.88 -17.38
CA VAL A 98 4.32 -6.59 -18.22
C VAL A 98 2.88 -6.12 -18.00
N ALA A 99 2.60 -5.35 -16.96
CA ALA A 99 1.27 -4.81 -16.68
C ALA A 99 0.85 -3.78 -17.73
N VAL A 100 -0.42 -3.80 -18.10
CA VAL A 100 -1.06 -2.72 -18.88
C VAL A 100 -1.00 -1.41 -18.08
N ASP A 101 -1.33 -1.50 -16.78
CA ASP A 101 -1.18 -0.40 -15.83
C ASP A 101 -1.06 -0.93 -14.40
N CYS A 102 -0.35 -0.21 -13.55
CA CYS A 102 -0.19 -0.59 -12.15
C CYS A 102 0.02 0.67 -11.30
N GLN A 103 -0.96 1.01 -10.47
CA GLN A 103 -1.01 2.25 -9.72
C GLN A 103 -1.03 2.02 -8.20
N ILE A 104 -0.48 2.98 -7.48
CA ILE A 104 -0.42 3.00 -6.01
C ILE A 104 -1.40 4.03 -5.45
N GLY A 105 -2.17 3.57 -4.48
CA GLY A 105 -3.01 4.42 -3.63
C GLY A 105 -2.52 4.39 -2.19
N VAL A 106 -2.63 5.51 -1.50
CA VAL A 106 -2.13 5.67 -0.13
C VAL A 106 -3.19 6.36 0.72
N ALA A 107 -3.38 5.89 1.96
CA ALA A 107 -4.06 6.66 2.98
C ALA A 107 -3.09 6.93 4.15
N SER A 108 -2.98 8.20 4.51
CA SER A 108 -2.03 8.71 5.49
C SER A 108 -2.38 8.27 6.91
N VAL A 109 -1.42 8.43 7.82
CA VAL A 109 -1.62 8.17 9.26
C VAL A 109 -2.80 8.97 9.82
N ARG A 110 -2.94 10.25 9.41
CA ARG A 110 -4.06 11.10 9.84
C ARG A 110 -5.42 10.59 9.34
N GLU A 111 -5.46 10.07 8.11
CA GLU A 111 -6.67 9.48 7.56
C GLU A 111 -7.02 8.17 8.28
N ILE A 112 -6.01 7.35 8.62
CA ILE A 112 -6.21 6.15 9.45
C ILE A 112 -6.81 6.51 10.80
N ASP A 113 -6.26 7.52 11.48
CA ASP A 113 -6.72 7.94 12.79
C ASP A 113 -8.13 8.55 12.76
N ARG A 114 -8.50 9.21 11.66
CA ARG A 114 -9.82 9.82 11.46
C ARG A 114 -10.90 8.83 11.04
N LEU A 115 -10.57 7.93 10.12
CA LEU A 115 -11.55 7.06 9.44
C LEU A 115 -11.63 5.66 10.03
N ASN A 116 -10.67 5.22 10.79
CA ASN A 116 -10.24 3.86 11.14
C ASN A 116 -9.51 3.15 10.00
N ILE A 117 -8.85 2.03 10.34
CA ILE A 117 -7.97 1.31 9.40
C ILE A 117 -8.75 0.65 8.26
N LEU A 118 -9.97 0.16 8.48
CA LEU A 118 -10.78 -0.45 7.43
C LEU A 118 -11.13 0.59 6.36
N GLN A 119 -11.69 1.71 6.75
CA GLN A 119 -12.08 2.78 5.82
C GLN A 119 -10.87 3.41 5.12
N ALA A 120 -9.74 3.54 5.83
CA ALA A 120 -8.50 4.01 5.25
C ALA A 120 -7.91 3.03 4.22
N SER A 121 -8.03 1.71 4.45
CA SER A 121 -7.64 0.69 3.44
C SER A 121 -8.50 0.81 2.18
N LEU A 122 -9.81 0.87 2.31
CA LEU A 122 -10.73 1.04 1.18
C LEU A 122 -10.48 2.36 0.43
N LEU A 123 -10.14 3.43 1.14
CA LEU A 123 -9.75 4.71 0.54
C LEU A 123 -8.44 4.58 -0.26
N ALA A 124 -7.45 3.86 0.26
CA ALA A 124 -6.21 3.61 -0.45
C ALA A 124 -6.45 2.79 -1.73
N MET A 125 -7.26 1.73 -1.65
CA MET A 125 -7.67 0.92 -2.81
C MET A 125 -8.39 1.77 -3.86
N LYS A 126 -9.38 2.57 -3.45
CA LYS A 126 -10.08 3.49 -4.34
C LYS A 126 -9.12 4.43 -5.07
N ARG A 127 -8.17 5.01 -4.35
CA ARG A 127 -7.15 5.90 -4.91
C ARG A 127 -6.24 5.21 -5.91
N ALA A 128 -5.90 3.93 -5.69
CA ALA A 128 -5.13 3.16 -6.64
C ALA A 128 -5.90 2.94 -7.94
N ILE A 129 -7.16 2.51 -7.86
CA ILE A 129 -8.03 2.26 -9.01
C ILE A 129 -8.26 3.55 -9.82
N LEU A 130 -8.59 4.67 -9.14
CA LEU A 130 -8.88 5.94 -9.81
C LEU A 130 -7.65 6.59 -10.48
N LYS A 131 -6.44 6.09 -10.23
CA LYS A 131 -5.21 6.52 -10.91
C LYS A 131 -4.90 5.69 -12.15
N LEU A 132 -5.57 4.56 -12.35
CA LEU A 132 -5.36 3.75 -13.55
C LEU A 132 -5.69 4.58 -14.79
N SER A 133 -4.83 4.53 -15.80
CA SER A 133 -4.99 5.20 -17.08
C SER A 133 -6.05 4.52 -17.94
N VAL A 134 -6.27 3.22 -17.71
CA VAL A 134 -7.33 2.43 -18.32
C VAL A 134 -8.37 2.13 -17.26
N THR A 135 -9.64 2.46 -17.53
CA THR A 135 -10.75 2.12 -16.61
C THR A 135 -11.04 0.62 -16.70
N PRO A 136 -10.93 -0.14 -15.61
CA PRO A 136 -11.29 -1.56 -15.64
C PRO A 136 -12.81 -1.76 -15.70
N ASP A 137 -13.23 -2.84 -16.34
CA ASP A 137 -14.62 -3.30 -16.33
C ASP A 137 -14.97 -3.96 -14.99
N LEU A 138 -13.99 -4.66 -14.39
CA LEU A 138 -14.12 -5.38 -13.13
C LEU A 138 -12.90 -5.17 -12.24
N CYS A 139 -13.13 -4.90 -10.95
CA CYS A 139 -12.10 -4.92 -9.92
C CYS A 139 -12.24 -6.18 -9.06
N LEU A 140 -11.21 -7.03 -9.03
CA LEU A 140 -11.06 -8.12 -8.07
C LEU A 140 -10.39 -7.55 -6.82
N VAL A 141 -11.12 -7.47 -5.72
CA VAL A 141 -10.69 -6.80 -4.48
C VAL A 141 -10.39 -7.85 -3.41
N ASP A 142 -9.18 -7.83 -2.84
CA ASP A 142 -8.86 -8.71 -1.70
C ASP A 142 -9.72 -8.37 -0.49
N GLY A 143 -10.19 -9.42 0.20
CA GLY A 143 -11.03 -9.30 1.39
C GLY A 143 -12.51 -9.51 1.13
N ASN A 144 -13.35 -8.99 2.03
CA ASN A 144 -14.81 -9.19 2.03
C ASN A 144 -15.61 -7.88 1.95
N GLN A 145 -14.95 -6.77 1.68
CA GLN A 145 -15.59 -5.44 1.66
C GLN A 145 -15.49 -4.81 0.28
N ARG A 146 -16.63 -4.38 -0.26
CA ARG A 146 -16.66 -3.54 -1.47
C ARG A 146 -16.14 -2.13 -1.16
N ILE A 147 -15.46 -1.53 -2.12
CA ILE A 147 -14.96 -0.16 -2.03
C ILE A 147 -16.14 0.81 -2.21
N PRO A 148 -16.44 1.67 -1.24
CA PRO A 148 -17.61 2.55 -1.30
C PRO A 148 -17.47 3.64 -2.36
N ASN A 149 -18.59 3.98 -2.98
CA ASN A 149 -18.67 5.04 -4.00
C ASN A 149 -17.67 4.84 -5.16
N LEU A 150 -17.52 3.62 -5.63
CA LEU A 150 -16.81 3.25 -6.85
C LEU A 150 -17.84 2.72 -7.85
N SER A 151 -17.91 3.34 -9.02
CA SER A 151 -18.89 3.01 -10.07
C SER A 151 -18.51 1.76 -10.89
N ILE A 152 -17.28 1.28 -10.75
CA ILE A 152 -16.76 0.10 -11.44
C ILE A 152 -17.30 -1.15 -10.75
N GLU A 153 -17.62 -2.19 -11.53
CA GLU A 153 -18.05 -3.49 -10.98
C GLU A 153 -16.93 -4.08 -10.09
N GLN A 154 -17.35 -4.74 -8.99
CA GLN A 154 -16.41 -5.22 -7.98
C GLN A 154 -16.79 -6.64 -7.55
N GLU A 155 -15.82 -7.52 -7.52
CA GLU A 155 -15.89 -8.84 -6.88
C GLU A 155 -14.91 -8.90 -5.72
N THR A 156 -15.41 -9.16 -4.52
CA THR A 156 -14.57 -9.33 -3.33
C THR A 156 -14.15 -10.78 -3.17
N MET A 157 -12.89 -11.02 -2.85
CA MET A 157 -12.33 -12.36 -2.76
C MET A 157 -11.51 -12.52 -1.47
N ILE A 158 -12.02 -13.31 -0.52
CA ILE A 158 -11.27 -13.64 0.70
C ILE A 158 -10.03 -14.46 0.34
N GLN A 159 -8.85 -14.04 0.83
CA GLN A 159 -7.55 -14.59 0.46
C GLN A 159 -7.32 -14.54 -1.07
N GLY A 160 -7.71 -13.43 -1.66
CA GLY A 160 -7.63 -13.25 -3.11
C GLY A 160 -6.22 -13.33 -3.64
N ASP A 161 -5.23 -12.93 -2.85
CA ASP A 161 -3.81 -13.03 -3.19
C ASP A 161 -3.31 -14.46 -3.43
N ALA A 162 -3.97 -15.47 -2.84
CA ALA A 162 -3.70 -16.88 -3.11
C ALA A 162 -4.52 -17.46 -4.29
N ARG A 163 -5.59 -16.79 -4.70
CA ARG A 163 -6.60 -17.30 -5.64
C ARG A 163 -6.57 -16.63 -7.02
N SER A 164 -6.18 -15.34 -7.06
CA SER A 164 -6.12 -14.53 -8.27
C SER A 164 -4.71 -13.99 -8.49
N ILE A 165 -4.16 -14.19 -9.68
CA ILE A 165 -2.85 -13.63 -10.06
C ILE A 165 -2.88 -12.12 -10.08
N GLN A 166 -3.98 -11.52 -10.50
CA GLN A 166 -4.15 -10.06 -10.54
C GLN A 166 -4.07 -9.46 -9.12
N ILE A 167 -4.77 -10.08 -8.13
CA ILE A 167 -4.70 -9.65 -6.73
C ILE A 167 -3.32 -9.90 -6.15
N ALA A 168 -2.72 -11.06 -6.43
CA ALA A 168 -1.38 -11.40 -5.97
C ALA A 168 -0.31 -10.44 -6.49
N ALA A 169 -0.42 -10.00 -7.74
CA ALA A 169 0.46 -8.99 -8.33
C ALA A 169 0.31 -7.64 -7.62
N ALA A 170 -0.93 -7.20 -7.37
CA ALA A 170 -1.20 -5.98 -6.61
C ALA A 170 -0.61 -6.06 -5.19
N SER A 171 -0.78 -7.20 -4.50
CA SER A 171 -0.19 -7.48 -3.18
C SER A 171 1.32 -7.28 -3.17
N ILE A 172 2.03 -7.89 -4.13
CA ILE A 172 3.48 -7.79 -4.27
C ILE A 172 3.92 -6.33 -4.49
N VAL A 173 3.28 -5.64 -5.42
CA VAL A 173 3.62 -4.26 -5.78
C VAL A 173 3.37 -3.32 -4.59
N ALA A 174 2.23 -3.43 -3.92
CA ALA A 174 1.93 -2.65 -2.73
C ALA A 174 2.94 -2.90 -1.61
N LYS A 175 3.31 -4.18 -1.39
CA LYS A 175 4.26 -4.59 -0.36
C LYS A 175 5.66 -4.03 -0.60
N VAL A 176 6.18 -4.18 -1.81
CA VAL A 176 7.53 -3.68 -2.17
C VAL A 176 7.55 -2.15 -2.03
N TRP A 177 6.57 -1.47 -2.58
CA TRP A 177 6.50 -0.01 -2.50
C TRP A 177 6.45 0.50 -1.06
N ARG A 178 5.61 -0.13 -0.21
CA ARG A 178 5.51 0.27 1.20
C ARG A 178 6.79 -0.02 1.98
N ASP A 179 7.42 -1.16 1.76
CA ASP A 179 8.66 -1.51 2.44
C ASP A 179 9.80 -0.53 2.09
N GLU A 180 9.91 -0.10 0.82
CA GLU A 180 10.84 0.94 0.38
C GLU A 180 10.56 2.29 1.03
N LEU A 181 9.29 2.70 1.13
CA LEU A 181 8.89 3.91 1.83
C LEU A 181 9.34 3.87 3.29
N ILE A 182 9.06 2.77 4.00
CA ILE A 182 9.43 2.63 5.40
C ILE A 182 10.96 2.60 5.58
N GLN A 183 11.71 2.02 4.65
CA GLN A 183 13.18 2.05 4.70
C GLN A 183 13.73 3.48 4.58
N ARG A 184 13.17 4.31 3.70
CA ARG A 184 13.54 5.73 3.61
C ARG A 184 13.21 6.50 4.88
N LEU A 185 12.05 6.21 5.49
CA LEU A 185 11.66 6.79 6.78
C LEU A 185 12.56 6.31 7.93
N ALA A 186 13.10 5.10 7.87
CA ALA A 186 14.02 4.56 8.89
C ALA A 186 15.28 5.43 9.06
N ILE A 187 15.72 6.10 8.00
CA ILE A 187 16.86 7.03 8.07
C ILE A 187 16.54 8.25 8.97
N LYS A 188 15.29 8.73 8.92
CA LYS A 188 14.81 9.87 9.72
C LYS A 188 14.40 9.50 11.14
N TYR A 189 14.08 8.22 11.37
CA TYR A 189 13.54 7.67 12.62
C TYR A 189 14.28 6.39 13.01
N PRO A 190 15.60 6.45 13.24
CA PRO A 190 16.45 5.28 13.48
C PRO A 190 16.11 4.54 14.80
N GLU A 191 15.50 5.25 15.76
CA GLU A 191 15.17 4.73 17.10
C GLU A 191 14.12 3.62 17.10
N TYR A 192 13.26 3.50 16.06
CA TYR A 192 12.15 2.57 16.02
C TYR A 192 12.43 1.24 15.30
N ASP A 193 13.68 0.98 14.90
CA ASP A 193 14.09 -0.26 14.19
C ASP A 193 13.27 -0.55 12.91
N LEU A 194 12.86 0.53 12.20
CA LEU A 194 11.95 0.44 11.05
C LEU A 194 12.53 -0.34 9.86
N THR A 195 13.84 -0.38 9.73
CA THR A 195 14.54 -1.18 8.72
C THR A 195 14.20 -2.66 8.82
N ASN A 196 14.04 -3.17 10.05
CA ASN A 196 13.74 -4.57 10.29
C ASN A 196 12.24 -4.83 10.39
N ASN A 197 11.53 -4.04 11.21
CA ASN A 197 10.11 -4.28 11.52
C ASN A 197 9.11 -3.70 10.51
N LYS A 198 9.55 -2.90 9.53
CA LYS A 198 8.69 -2.26 8.52
C LYS A 198 7.48 -1.50 9.11
N GLY A 199 7.64 -0.99 10.33
CA GLY A 199 6.61 -0.25 11.06
C GLY A 199 5.65 -1.12 11.87
N TYR A 200 5.81 -2.46 11.88
CA TYR A 200 4.99 -3.36 12.70
C TYR A 200 5.44 -3.35 14.16
N GLY A 201 4.50 -3.66 15.07
CA GLY A 201 4.68 -3.57 16.52
C GLY A 201 5.49 -4.72 17.12
N THR A 202 6.74 -4.90 16.72
CA THR A 202 7.69 -5.82 17.37
C THR A 202 8.01 -5.38 18.80
N ALA A 203 8.59 -6.27 19.59
CA ALA A 203 9.02 -5.92 20.95
C ALA A 203 9.97 -4.71 20.97
N LYS A 204 10.94 -4.66 20.04
CA LYS A 204 11.86 -3.53 19.88
C LYS A 204 11.13 -2.23 19.55
N HIS A 205 10.15 -2.26 18.64
CA HIS A 205 9.38 -1.07 18.28
C HIS A 205 8.56 -0.53 19.45
N LYS A 206 7.91 -1.43 20.21
CA LYS A 206 7.15 -1.06 21.41
C LYS A 206 8.04 -0.47 22.49
N LEU A 207 9.21 -1.07 22.74
CA LEU A 207 10.20 -0.53 23.68
C LEU A 207 10.72 0.84 23.25
N ALA A 208 10.93 1.05 21.95
CA ALA A 208 11.33 2.36 21.43
C ALA A 208 10.23 3.41 21.63
N LEU A 209 8.95 3.05 21.46
CA LEU A 209 7.81 3.92 21.77
C LEU A 209 7.77 4.33 23.23
N GLU A 210 8.06 3.42 24.16
CA GLU A 210 8.11 3.69 25.60
C GLU A 210 9.27 4.65 25.96
N ARG A 211 10.42 4.52 25.30
CA ARG A 211 11.64 5.29 25.60
C ARG A 211 11.68 6.65 24.90
N CYS A 212 11.27 6.70 23.63
CA CYS A 212 11.43 7.88 22.78
C CYS A 212 10.10 8.59 22.49
N GLY A 213 8.97 8.00 22.92
CA GLY A 213 7.65 8.48 22.56
C GLY A 213 7.28 8.17 21.11
N ARG A 214 6.27 8.85 20.62
CA ARG A 214 5.75 8.66 19.25
C ARG A 214 6.19 9.78 18.31
N SER A 215 6.48 9.44 17.06
CA SER A 215 6.69 10.42 15.98
C SER A 215 5.36 10.80 15.31
N ALA A 216 5.41 11.75 14.36
CA ALA A 216 4.27 12.16 13.56
C ALA A 216 3.70 11.05 12.63
N PHE A 217 4.46 9.97 12.42
CA PHE A 217 4.06 8.83 11.59
C PHE A 217 3.51 7.65 12.38
N HIS A 218 3.37 7.77 13.71
CA HIS A 218 2.68 6.75 14.51
C HIS A 218 1.17 6.97 14.52
N ARG A 219 0.42 5.86 14.44
CA ARG A 219 -1.04 5.84 14.37
C ARG A 219 -1.62 5.98 15.78
N LEU A 220 -2.15 7.15 16.10
CA LEU A 220 -2.66 7.47 17.44
C LEU A 220 -3.90 6.64 17.82
N SER A 221 -4.66 6.16 16.83
CA SER A 221 -5.80 5.27 17.04
C SER A 221 -5.41 3.85 17.46
N PHE A 222 -4.13 3.44 17.28
CA PHE A 222 -3.64 2.11 17.63
C PHE A 222 -3.18 2.05 19.08
N SER A 223 -3.61 1.00 19.81
CA SER A 223 -3.42 0.87 21.27
C SER A 223 -2.00 1.15 21.77
N PRO A 224 -0.92 0.60 21.17
CA PRO A 224 0.44 0.89 21.65
C PRO A 224 0.85 2.37 21.54
N CYS A 225 0.23 3.13 20.60
CA CYS A 225 0.55 4.53 20.37
C CYS A 225 -0.33 5.50 21.18
N ARG A 226 -1.45 5.05 21.77
CA ARG A 226 -2.34 5.90 22.58
C ARG A 226 -1.72 6.28 23.94
N LYS A 227 -0.88 5.40 24.48
CA LYS A 227 -0.31 5.51 25.85
C LYS A 227 1.07 6.17 25.87
N SER A 228 1.63 6.46 24.70
CA SER A 228 2.98 7.02 24.56
C SER A 228 2.96 8.54 24.44
#